data_b0d3d220d360bcf5a01d4d7d7e9b835e
#
_entry.id   b0d3d220d360bcf5a01d4d7d7e9b835e
#
_cell.length_a   1.000
_cell.length_b   1.000
_cell.length_c   1.000
_cell.angle_alpha   90.00
_cell.angle_beta   90.00
_cell.angle_gamma   90.00
#
_symmetry.space_group_name_H-M   'P 1'
#
loop_
_entity.id
_entity.type
_entity.pdbx_description
1 polymer ?
#
loop_
_entity_poly.entity_id
_entity_poly.type
_entity_poly.pdbx_seq_one_letter_code
_entity_poly.pdbx_strand_id
1 'polypeptide(L)'
;MDNDYSRRKVMKLGLGASAGLAASLYAPAVLSSDAPVVRYLGTAVNMGDEIEKRLFDDTGIKVQYISVTTDEVTKRVLTQPNSFDIVDSEYFSLPKLVPSGNILGMDTTRIKEWDNVTSVFTKGETPGGRKIGLQGTAPSKVMYLTGSTSGEFANDPTQYATLIPTVYNADTLGIRPDLINRPITSWADLMSSEFKGKAGTLNIPSIGIMDAAMVVEAMGEYTYPDKGNMTKAEIDLTMKIFTEAKKSGHFRAFWTDFNESVNLMASGEVVIQSMWAPAITAVKSQGVPCVYQPLKEGYRAWAAGFALPKTTKGKQADVVYEFINWYLSGWVGAYLNRQGYYSAVLPTAKANMSDNEWGYWMEGKPATSDILSPTGSKLASVGEIRDGGSYEERMGGVACWNATMDENKYMVRKWNEMVAA
;
A
#
# COMPACT_ATOMS: atom_id res chain seq x y z
N MET A 1 39.84 -19.01 21.91
CA MET A 1 39.20 -17.88 22.63
C MET A 1 37.91 -17.62 21.95
N ASP A 2 36.86 -18.33 22.43
CA ASP A 2 35.53 -18.32 21.88
C ASP A 2 34.79 -17.04 22.28
N ASN A 3 34.26 -16.35 21.29
CA ASN A 3 33.40 -15.19 21.51
C ASN A 3 31.97 -15.52 21.03
N ASP A 4 31.26 -16.18 21.91
CA ASP A 4 29.84 -16.51 21.75
C ASP A 4 28.99 -15.33 22.23
N TYR A 5 28.57 -14.43 21.29
CA TYR A 5 27.61 -13.36 21.56
C TYR A 5 26.21 -13.82 21.23
N SER A 6 25.59 -14.48 22.20
CA SER A 6 24.20 -14.87 22.18
C SER A 6 23.27 -13.64 22.07
N ARG A 7 22.34 -13.64 21.10
CA ARG A 7 21.27 -12.65 20.86
C ARG A 7 20.37 -12.32 22.06
N ARG A 8 20.54 -13.00 23.18
CA ARG A 8 19.77 -12.79 24.43
C ARG A 8 20.32 -11.72 25.38
N LYS A 9 21.48 -11.12 25.11
CA LYS A 9 22.12 -10.13 26.04
C LYS A 9 21.85 -8.66 25.65
N VAL A 10 21.23 -8.36 24.53
CA VAL A 10 20.96 -6.97 24.11
C VAL A 10 19.67 -6.41 24.74
N MET A 11 18.81 -7.24 25.32
CA MET A 11 17.52 -6.81 25.92
C MET A 11 17.56 -6.48 27.42
N LYS A 12 18.74 -6.29 28.02
CA LYS A 12 18.84 -6.06 29.48
C LYS A 12 19.70 -4.87 29.93
N LEU A 13 19.87 -3.85 29.11
CA LEU A 13 20.56 -2.62 29.53
C LEU A 13 19.69 -1.40 29.21
N GLY A 14 18.81 -1.05 30.12
CA GLY A 14 17.95 0.12 30.03
C GLY A 14 17.02 0.32 31.24
N LEU A 15 17.44 -0.06 32.45
CA LEU A 15 16.72 0.30 33.66
C LEU A 15 17.73 0.75 34.72
N GLY A 16 17.81 2.03 34.98
CA GLY A 16 18.64 2.66 35.98
C GLY A 16 18.19 4.04 36.37
N ALA A 17 17.26 4.12 37.32
CA ALA A 17 17.05 5.09 38.37
C ALA A 17 17.03 6.59 38.10
N SER A 18 15.87 7.24 38.37
CA SER A 18 15.79 8.40 39.27
C SER A 18 14.39 8.46 39.91
N ALA A 19 14.40 8.35 41.25
CA ALA A 19 13.24 8.53 42.12
C ALA A 19 12.95 10.03 42.26
N GLY A 20 11.68 10.41 42.03
CA GLY A 20 11.14 11.74 42.33
C GLY A 20 9.64 11.61 42.58
N LEU A 21 9.25 11.70 43.84
CA LEU A 21 7.86 11.64 44.33
C LEU A 21 7.00 12.74 43.72
N ALA A 22 5.97 12.35 42.99
CA ALA A 22 4.71 13.07 42.90
C ALA A 22 3.59 12.04 42.87
N ALA A 23 2.93 11.86 44.00
CA ALA A 23 1.76 11.05 44.15
C ALA A 23 0.59 11.76 43.46
N SER A 24 0.35 11.47 42.19
CA SER A 24 -0.95 11.66 41.54
C SER A 24 -1.64 10.29 41.57
N LEU A 25 -2.80 10.27 42.22
CA LEU A 25 -3.73 9.14 42.29
C LEU A 25 -4.20 8.79 40.88
N TYR A 26 -3.41 8.00 40.17
CA TYR A 26 -3.93 7.23 39.05
C TYR A 26 -4.64 6.01 39.64
N ALA A 27 -5.97 6.08 39.62
CA ALA A 27 -6.74 4.85 39.76
C ALA A 27 -6.22 3.89 38.68
N PRO A 28 -5.89 2.61 39.02
CA PRO A 28 -5.61 1.65 37.98
C PRO A 28 -6.85 1.56 37.10
N ALA A 29 -6.72 1.85 35.82
CA ALA A 29 -7.76 1.52 34.85
C ALA A 29 -8.01 0.02 35.05
N VAL A 30 -9.15 -0.32 35.61
CA VAL A 30 -9.65 -1.69 35.65
C VAL A 30 -9.78 -2.07 34.19
N LEU A 31 -8.83 -2.86 33.68
CA LEU A 31 -8.93 -3.47 32.36
C LEU A 31 -10.22 -4.30 32.40
N SER A 32 -11.31 -3.71 31.89
CA SER A 32 -12.58 -4.42 31.74
C SER A 32 -12.28 -5.68 30.93
N SER A 33 -12.59 -6.84 31.49
CA SER A 33 -12.51 -8.12 30.78
C SER A 33 -13.45 -8.17 29.57
N ASP A 34 -14.28 -7.15 29.39
CA ASP A 34 -15.38 -7.05 28.43
C ASP A 34 -15.12 -6.06 27.29
N ALA A 35 -13.88 -5.54 27.11
CA ALA A 35 -13.56 -4.67 25.99
C ALA A 35 -13.81 -5.42 24.66
N PRO A 36 -14.56 -4.81 23.70
CA PRO A 36 -14.81 -5.46 22.43
C PRO A 36 -13.49 -5.68 21.67
N VAL A 37 -13.35 -6.87 21.09
CA VAL A 37 -12.16 -7.28 20.32
C VAL A 37 -12.54 -7.42 18.85
N VAL A 38 -11.74 -6.82 17.95
CA VAL A 38 -11.84 -6.98 16.50
C VAL A 38 -10.67 -7.81 16.02
N ARG A 39 -10.92 -9.02 15.50
CA ARG A 39 -9.91 -9.83 14.81
C ARG A 39 -9.77 -9.30 13.39
N TYR A 40 -8.64 -8.71 13.11
CA TYR A 40 -8.40 -7.97 11.89
C TYR A 40 -7.40 -8.73 11.00
N LEU A 41 -7.90 -9.25 9.87
CA LEU A 41 -7.11 -9.89 8.81
C LEU A 41 -6.70 -8.87 7.76
N GLY A 42 -5.41 -8.78 7.43
CA GLY A 42 -4.93 -7.89 6.37
C GLY A 42 -3.43 -7.95 6.18
N THR A 43 -2.92 -7.04 5.37
CA THR A 43 -1.48 -6.78 5.26
C THR A 43 -1.02 -5.79 6.34
N ALA A 44 0.29 -5.61 6.49
CA ALA A 44 0.84 -4.70 7.50
C ALA A 44 0.59 -3.19 7.19
N VAL A 45 0.04 -2.84 6.03
CA VAL A 45 -0.10 -1.44 5.58
C VAL A 45 -0.95 -0.60 6.54
N ASN A 46 -2.09 -1.15 6.97
CA ASN A 46 -3.05 -0.48 7.84
C ASN A 46 -2.94 -0.91 9.31
N MET A 47 -1.85 -1.58 9.68
CA MET A 47 -1.61 -2.11 11.02
C MET A 47 -0.41 -1.39 11.66
N GLY A 48 -0.44 -1.25 12.99
CA GLY A 48 0.69 -0.67 13.73
C GLY A 48 0.35 -0.45 15.20
N ASP A 49 1.36 -0.52 16.05
CA ASP A 49 1.22 -0.36 17.50
C ASP A 49 0.63 1.01 17.88
N GLU A 50 1.00 2.07 17.16
CA GLU A 50 0.46 3.41 17.37
C GLU A 50 -1.03 3.49 17.00
N ILE A 51 -1.46 2.80 15.94
CA ILE A 51 -2.86 2.72 15.52
C ILE A 51 -3.65 1.94 16.57
N GLU A 52 -3.15 0.78 17.01
CA GLU A 52 -3.78 -0.04 18.05
C GLU A 52 -3.94 0.72 19.36
N LYS A 53 -2.85 1.36 19.82
CA LYS A 53 -2.88 2.16 21.05
C LYS A 53 -3.91 3.29 20.96
N ARG A 54 -3.89 4.07 19.89
CA ARG A 54 -4.79 5.20 19.69
C ARG A 54 -6.24 4.77 19.57
N LEU A 55 -6.52 3.67 18.85
CA LEU A 55 -7.85 3.07 18.78
C LEU A 55 -8.39 2.75 20.17
N PHE A 56 -7.58 2.08 20.97
CA PHE A 56 -8.00 1.69 22.31
C PHE A 56 -8.22 2.91 23.22
N ASP A 57 -7.34 3.90 23.17
CA ASP A 57 -7.46 5.14 23.96
C ASP A 57 -8.74 5.93 23.59
N ASP A 58 -9.09 5.97 22.31
CA ASP A 58 -10.22 6.75 21.81
C ASP A 58 -11.57 6.02 21.93
N THR A 59 -11.60 4.67 21.82
CA THR A 59 -12.86 3.90 21.69
C THR A 59 -13.03 2.76 22.69
N GLY A 60 -11.96 2.32 23.33
CA GLY A 60 -11.94 1.11 24.15
C GLY A 60 -11.93 -0.20 23.33
N ILE A 61 -11.93 -0.14 22.00
CA ILE A 61 -11.87 -1.31 21.13
C ILE A 61 -10.44 -1.86 21.12
N LYS A 62 -10.29 -3.16 21.34
CA LYS A 62 -9.03 -3.88 21.13
C LYS A 62 -8.99 -4.46 19.73
N VAL A 63 -7.84 -4.45 19.09
CA VAL A 63 -7.63 -5.12 17.82
C VAL A 63 -6.66 -6.29 17.99
N GLN A 64 -6.96 -7.40 17.33
CA GLN A 64 -6.06 -8.54 17.19
C GLN A 64 -5.65 -8.64 15.72
N TYR A 65 -4.44 -8.19 15.41
CA TYR A 65 -3.92 -8.23 14.05
C TYR A 65 -3.56 -9.65 13.60
N ILE A 66 -4.00 -10.00 12.39
CA ILE A 66 -3.65 -11.22 11.67
C ILE A 66 -2.97 -10.76 10.38
N SER A 67 -1.70 -10.36 10.51
CA SER A 67 -0.89 -9.83 9.40
C SER A 67 -0.38 -10.96 8.53
N VAL A 68 -0.70 -10.91 7.23
CA VAL A 68 -0.32 -11.90 6.22
C VAL A 68 -0.07 -11.21 4.88
N THR A 69 0.40 -11.96 3.87
CA THR A 69 0.54 -11.43 2.50
C THR A 69 -0.82 -11.27 1.83
N THR A 70 -0.92 -10.43 0.81
CA THR A 70 -2.16 -10.19 0.04
C THR A 70 -2.80 -11.47 -0.50
N ASP A 71 -1.98 -12.39 -1.02
CA ASP A 71 -2.48 -13.68 -1.52
C ASP A 71 -3.04 -14.56 -0.38
N GLU A 72 -2.43 -14.53 0.81
CA GLU A 72 -2.92 -15.26 1.97
C GLU A 72 -4.19 -14.61 2.55
N VAL A 73 -4.34 -13.28 2.49
CA VAL A 73 -5.63 -12.60 2.83
C VAL A 73 -6.74 -13.18 1.96
N THR A 74 -6.56 -13.18 0.64
CA THR A 74 -7.55 -13.71 -0.31
C THR A 74 -7.87 -15.18 -0.01
N LYS A 75 -6.86 -16.02 0.19
CA LYS A 75 -7.03 -17.43 0.50
C LYS A 75 -7.80 -17.66 1.80
N ARG A 76 -7.49 -16.91 2.88
CA ARG A 76 -8.20 -17.03 4.17
C ARG A 76 -9.65 -16.59 4.08
N VAL A 77 -9.94 -15.51 3.36
CA VAL A 77 -11.35 -15.12 3.11
C VAL A 77 -12.12 -16.23 2.41
N LEU A 78 -11.51 -16.90 1.44
CA LEU A 78 -12.16 -17.99 0.71
C LEU A 78 -12.34 -19.28 1.53
N THR A 79 -11.38 -19.60 2.41
CA THR A 79 -11.31 -20.90 3.08
C THR A 79 -11.63 -20.88 4.57
N GLN A 80 -11.47 -19.74 5.25
CA GLN A 80 -11.57 -19.60 6.72
C GLN A 80 -12.33 -18.33 7.14
N PRO A 81 -13.51 -18.01 6.57
CA PRO A 81 -14.19 -16.74 6.80
C PRO A 81 -14.63 -16.50 8.27
N ASN A 82 -14.57 -17.53 9.14
CA ASN A 82 -14.91 -17.43 10.55
C ASN A 82 -13.74 -17.02 11.45
N SER A 83 -12.53 -16.91 10.91
CA SER A 83 -11.31 -16.70 11.71
C SER A 83 -11.01 -15.22 12.00
N PHE A 84 -11.77 -14.29 11.45
CA PHE A 84 -11.61 -12.85 11.59
C PHE A 84 -12.97 -12.13 11.55
N ASP A 85 -13.00 -10.88 12.00
CA ASP A 85 -14.22 -10.05 12.11
C ASP A 85 -14.26 -8.93 11.08
N ILE A 86 -13.09 -8.50 10.62
CA ILE A 86 -12.90 -7.53 9.53
C ILE A 86 -11.76 -8.02 8.63
N VAL A 87 -11.87 -7.76 7.35
CA VAL A 87 -10.78 -7.99 6.39
C VAL A 87 -10.39 -6.69 5.72
N ASP A 88 -9.09 -6.41 5.70
CA ASP A 88 -8.47 -5.39 4.87
C ASP A 88 -7.94 -6.06 3.61
N SER A 89 -8.57 -5.75 2.49
CA SER A 89 -8.28 -6.38 1.22
C SER A 89 -7.98 -5.34 0.15
N GLU A 90 -7.10 -5.70 -0.76
CA GLU A 90 -6.87 -4.88 -1.95
C GLU A 90 -7.98 -5.10 -2.98
N TYR A 91 -8.36 -4.03 -3.71
CA TYR A 91 -9.44 -4.03 -4.70
C TYR A 91 -9.22 -5.07 -5.81
N PHE A 92 -7.99 -5.37 -6.18
CA PHE A 92 -7.71 -6.36 -7.20
C PHE A 92 -8.05 -7.81 -6.80
N SER A 93 -8.29 -8.07 -5.53
CA SER A 93 -8.77 -9.38 -5.04
C SER A 93 -10.27 -9.56 -5.18
N LEU A 94 -11.02 -8.47 -5.35
CA LEU A 94 -12.50 -8.47 -5.38
C LEU A 94 -13.11 -9.35 -6.47
N PRO A 95 -12.54 -9.48 -7.69
CA PRO A 95 -13.06 -10.41 -8.68
C PRO A 95 -13.10 -11.88 -8.23
N LYS A 96 -12.30 -12.26 -7.21
CA LYS A 96 -12.36 -13.57 -6.55
C LYS A 96 -13.22 -13.56 -5.29
N LEU A 97 -13.16 -12.48 -4.51
CA LEU A 97 -13.81 -12.42 -3.21
C LEU A 97 -15.31 -12.21 -3.32
N VAL A 98 -15.77 -11.34 -4.20
CA VAL A 98 -17.19 -11.01 -4.36
C VAL A 98 -18.02 -12.24 -4.79
N PRO A 99 -17.65 -12.97 -5.86
CA PRO A 99 -18.43 -14.16 -6.25
C PRO A 99 -18.39 -15.31 -5.23
N SER A 100 -17.45 -15.30 -4.29
CA SER A 100 -17.38 -16.32 -3.24
C SER A 100 -18.54 -16.23 -2.23
N GLY A 101 -19.19 -15.05 -2.11
CA GLY A 101 -20.20 -14.77 -1.11
C GLY A 101 -19.67 -14.81 0.34
N ASN A 102 -18.37 -14.73 0.57
CA ASN A 102 -17.75 -14.76 1.90
C ASN A 102 -17.55 -13.36 2.51
N ILE A 103 -17.70 -12.30 1.71
CA ILE A 103 -17.77 -10.90 2.16
C ILE A 103 -19.16 -10.34 1.88
N LEU A 104 -19.59 -9.41 2.71
CA LEU A 104 -20.89 -8.72 2.58
C LEU A 104 -20.70 -7.36 1.92
N GLY A 105 -21.73 -6.88 1.23
CA GLY A 105 -21.82 -5.49 0.84
C GLY A 105 -21.85 -4.60 2.08
N MET A 106 -20.92 -3.66 2.12
CA MET A 106 -20.77 -2.69 3.20
C MET A 106 -21.86 -1.62 3.07
N ASP A 107 -22.68 -1.46 4.11
CA ASP A 107 -23.74 -0.44 4.14
C ASP A 107 -23.11 0.96 4.29
N THR A 108 -23.10 1.72 3.19
CA THR A 108 -22.48 3.04 3.13
C THR A 108 -23.19 4.08 4.01
N THR A 109 -24.47 3.88 4.33
CA THR A 109 -25.22 4.79 5.23
C THR A 109 -24.75 4.71 6.68
N ARG A 110 -23.98 3.68 7.04
CA ARG A 110 -23.35 3.50 8.35
C ARG A 110 -21.94 4.12 8.43
N ILE A 111 -21.43 4.65 7.33
CA ILE A 111 -20.10 5.27 7.25
C ILE A 111 -20.26 6.79 7.29
N LYS A 112 -19.84 7.41 8.37
CA LYS A 112 -20.00 8.87 8.60
C LYS A 112 -19.32 9.72 7.53
N GLU A 113 -18.18 9.26 7.04
CA GLU A 113 -17.35 9.97 6.06
C GLU A 113 -17.58 9.49 4.63
N TRP A 114 -18.67 8.76 4.35
CA TRP A 114 -18.89 8.19 3.02
C TRP A 114 -18.90 9.24 1.90
N ASP A 115 -19.58 10.35 2.11
CA ASP A 115 -19.67 11.44 1.12
C ASP A 115 -18.33 12.17 0.88
N ASN A 116 -17.38 11.98 1.79
CA ASN A 116 -16.03 12.54 1.71
C ASN A 116 -15.00 11.54 1.12
N VAL A 117 -15.42 10.31 0.77
CA VAL A 117 -14.56 9.37 0.06
C VAL A 117 -14.16 9.95 -1.28
N THR A 118 -12.85 9.97 -1.56
CA THR A 118 -12.31 10.60 -2.77
C THR A 118 -12.89 9.98 -4.06
N SER A 119 -13.10 10.84 -5.07
CA SER A 119 -13.62 10.49 -6.39
C SER A 119 -12.78 9.46 -7.14
N VAL A 120 -11.56 9.19 -6.72
CA VAL A 120 -10.72 8.09 -7.21
C VAL A 120 -11.46 6.76 -7.13
N PHE A 121 -12.16 6.52 -6.01
CA PHE A 121 -12.90 5.27 -5.78
C PHE A 121 -14.26 5.23 -6.44
N THR A 122 -14.95 6.37 -6.45
CA THR A 122 -16.36 6.42 -6.87
C THR A 122 -16.54 6.78 -8.34
N LYS A 123 -15.57 7.51 -8.96
CA LYS A 123 -15.69 8.04 -10.33
C LYS A 123 -14.47 7.74 -11.22
N GLY A 124 -13.36 7.21 -10.67
CA GLY A 124 -12.11 7.01 -11.42
C GLY A 124 -11.47 8.31 -11.87
N GLU A 125 -11.56 9.35 -11.05
CA GLU A 125 -10.94 10.65 -11.28
C GLU A 125 -10.42 11.25 -9.99
N THR A 126 -9.43 12.13 -10.10
CA THR A 126 -8.93 12.88 -8.94
C THR A 126 -9.98 13.90 -8.45
N PRO A 127 -9.88 14.43 -7.24
CA PRO A 127 -10.74 15.52 -6.77
C PRO A 127 -10.73 16.74 -7.70
N GLY A 128 -9.61 17.00 -8.38
CA GLY A 128 -9.49 18.06 -9.40
C GLY A 128 -10.12 17.71 -10.76
N GLY A 129 -10.72 16.51 -10.90
CA GLY A 129 -11.41 16.08 -12.12
C GLY A 129 -10.51 15.48 -13.21
N ARG A 130 -9.22 15.20 -12.92
CA ARG A 130 -8.33 14.52 -13.88
C ARG A 130 -8.71 13.04 -13.95
N LYS A 131 -8.95 12.54 -15.15
CA LYS A 131 -9.22 11.12 -15.35
C LYS A 131 -8.00 10.27 -15.02
N ILE A 132 -8.23 9.15 -14.37
CA ILE A 132 -7.21 8.17 -13.97
C ILE A 132 -7.28 6.99 -14.93
N GLY A 133 -6.14 6.39 -15.27
CA GLY A 133 -6.11 5.18 -16.10
C GLY A 133 -6.95 4.06 -15.49
N LEU A 134 -7.67 3.34 -16.33
CA LEU A 134 -8.62 2.31 -15.92
C LEU A 134 -8.18 0.87 -16.26
N GLN A 135 -6.97 0.68 -16.78
CA GLN A 135 -6.43 -0.68 -17.01
C GLN A 135 -6.29 -1.41 -15.67
N GLY A 136 -6.53 -2.72 -15.67
CA GLY A 136 -6.54 -3.54 -14.47
C GLY A 136 -7.82 -3.38 -13.64
N THR A 137 -7.72 -3.63 -12.33
CA THR A 137 -8.86 -3.56 -11.40
C THR A 137 -8.94 -2.17 -10.77
N ALA A 138 -9.33 -1.17 -11.57
CA ALA A 138 -9.57 0.17 -11.06
C ALA A 138 -10.70 0.15 -10.01
N PRO A 139 -10.52 0.76 -8.83
CA PRO A 139 -11.52 0.72 -7.74
C PRO A 139 -12.91 1.14 -8.19
N SER A 140 -13.03 2.17 -9.02
CA SER A 140 -14.32 2.66 -9.52
C SER A 140 -15.12 1.65 -10.35
N LYS A 141 -14.48 0.64 -10.93
CA LYS A 141 -15.16 -0.44 -11.68
C LYS A 141 -15.76 -1.53 -10.79
N VAL A 142 -15.28 -1.65 -9.58
CA VAL A 142 -15.63 -2.74 -8.65
C VAL A 142 -16.09 -2.19 -7.29
N MET A 143 -16.53 -0.92 -7.26
CA MET A 143 -16.83 -0.21 -6.03
C MET A 143 -18.12 -0.68 -5.36
N TYR A 144 -19.13 -1.05 -6.15
CA TYR A 144 -20.49 -1.29 -5.63
C TYR A 144 -20.96 -2.71 -5.90
N LEU A 145 -21.86 -3.19 -5.02
CA LEU A 145 -22.60 -4.44 -5.18
C LEU A 145 -24.08 -4.18 -5.44
N THR A 146 -24.75 -5.09 -6.12
CA THR A 146 -26.20 -5.02 -6.38
C THR A 146 -27.05 -5.18 -5.11
N GLY A 147 -26.46 -5.67 -4.00
CA GLY A 147 -27.13 -5.86 -2.71
C GLY A 147 -26.16 -6.29 -1.61
N SER A 148 -26.62 -6.26 -0.35
CA SER A 148 -25.80 -6.55 0.84
C SER A 148 -25.21 -7.97 0.87
N THR A 149 -25.87 -8.93 0.25
CA THR A 149 -25.41 -10.33 0.15
C THR A 149 -25.19 -10.78 -1.29
N SER A 150 -25.17 -9.83 -2.22
CA SER A 150 -24.96 -10.11 -3.63
C SER A 150 -23.51 -10.50 -3.90
N GLY A 151 -23.30 -11.52 -4.72
CA GLY A 151 -22.01 -11.87 -5.31
C GLY A 151 -21.74 -11.15 -6.63
N GLU A 152 -22.45 -10.04 -6.93
CA GLU A 152 -22.41 -9.36 -8.22
C GLU A 152 -22.09 -7.88 -8.05
N PHE A 153 -21.17 -7.38 -8.90
CA PHE A 153 -20.86 -5.95 -8.97
C PHE A 153 -22.02 -5.18 -9.60
N ALA A 154 -22.26 -3.98 -9.10
CA ALA A 154 -23.16 -3.02 -9.71
C ALA A 154 -22.39 -2.05 -10.62
N ASN A 155 -22.98 -1.71 -11.77
CA ASN A 155 -22.39 -0.73 -12.66
C ASN A 155 -22.61 0.72 -12.18
N ASP A 156 -23.69 0.95 -11.46
CA ASP A 156 -24.06 2.25 -10.90
C ASP A 156 -23.91 2.26 -9.38
N PRO A 157 -23.76 3.43 -8.75
CA PRO A 157 -23.70 3.57 -7.30
C PRO A 157 -24.94 2.98 -6.61
N THR A 158 -24.70 2.18 -5.58
CA THR A 158 -25.73 1.63 -4.69
C THR A 158 -25.41 1.95 -3.25
N GLN A 159 -26.29 1.57 -2.33
CA GLN A 159 -26.05 1.65 -0.89
C GLN A 159 -24.93 0.69 -0.41
N TYR A 160 -24.54 -0.29 -1.22
CA TYR A 160 -23.63 -1.36 -0.81
C TYR A 160 -22.28 -1.25 -1.53
N ALA A 161 -21.25 -0.84 -0.79
CA ALA A 161 -19.88 -0.87 -1.29
C ALA A 161 -19.26 -2.27 -1.14
N THR A 162 -18.35 -2.64 -2.02
CA THR A 162 -17.56 -3.89 -1.90
C THR A 162 -16.60 -3.84 -0.73
N LEU A 163 -15.90 -2.71 -0.62
CA LEU A 163 -15.02 -2.35 0.49
C LEU A 163 -15.30 -0.90 0.90
N ILE A 164 -15.08 -0.60 2.17
CA ILE A 164 -14.94 0.79 2.60
C ILE A 164 -13.50 1.21 2.37
N PRO A 165 -13.22 2.15 1.45
CA PRO A 165 -11.87 2.54 1.08
C PRO A 165 -11.08 3.09 2.28
N THR A 166 -9.79 2.74 2.37
CA THR A 166 -8.91 3.19 3.45
C THR A 166 -7.67 3.89 2.93
N VAL A 167 -6.87 3.20 2.14
CA VAL A 167 -5.55 3.64 1.69
C VAL A 167 -5.32 3.24 0.24
N TYR A 168 -4.55 4.04 -0.48
CA TYR A 168 -4.14 3.78 -1.85
C TYR A 168 -2.82 4.48 -2.17
N ASN A 169 -2.19 4.09 -3.26
CA ASN A 169 -0.99 4.74 -3.74
C ASN A 169 -0.79 4.51 -5.24
N ALA A 170 0.20 5.25 -5.77
CA ALA A 170 0.68 5.11 -7.14
C ALA A 170 2.17 4.80 -7.08
N ASP A 171 2.58 3.63 -7.57
CA ASP A 171 3.94 3.09 -7.48
C ASP A 171 4.72 3.25 -8.78
N THR A 172 6.06 3.37 -8.65
CA THR A 172 6.99 3.64 -9.75
C THR A 172 8.40 3.15 -9.41
N LEU A 173 9.41 3.59 -10.15
CA LEU A 173 10.81 3.30 -9.85
C LEU A 173 11.32 4.18 -8.71
N GLY A 174 12.03 3.56 -7.76
CA GLY A 174 12.89 4.23 -6.82
C GLY A 174 14.33 4.27 -7.35
N ILE A 175 15.04 5.38 -7.13
CA ILE A 175 16.41 5.55 -7.57
C ILE A 175 17.33 6.13 -6.49
N ARG A 176 18.61 5.87 -6.59
CA ARG A 176 19.70 6.50 -5.84
C ARG A 176 20.31 7.64 -6.68
N PRO A 177 19.84 8.89 -6.50
CA PRO A 177 20.28 10.01 -7.34
C PRO A 177 21.75 10.35 -7.15
N ASP A 178 22.36 9.97 -6.03
CA ASP A 178 23.78 10.12 -5.73
C ASP A 178 24.67 9.10 -6.44
N LEU A 179 24.09 8.02 -6.98
CA LEU A 179 24.79 6.95 -7.70
C LEU A 179 24.45 6.89 -9.19
N ILE A 180 23.55 7.76 -9.67
CA ILE A 180 23.08 7.83 -11.06
C ILE A 180 23.39 9.23 -11.62
N ASN A 181 24.12 9.29 -12.72
CA ASN A 181 24.65 10.55 -13.28
C ASN A 181 23.77 11.15 -14.40
N ARG A 182 22.55 10.67 -14.61
CA ARG A 182 21.62 11.18 -15.61
C ARG A 182 20.19 11.18 -15.11
N PRO A 183 19.29 11.95 -15.75
CA PRO A 183 17.86 11.84 -15.46
C PRO A 183 17.32 10.45 -15.79
N ILE A 184 16.44 9.96 -14.91
CA ILE A 184 15.60 8.77 -15.13
C ILE A 184 14.21 9.27 -15.44
N THR A 185 13.67 8.94 -16.61
CA THR A 185 12.41 9.53 -17.08
C THR A 185 11.42 8.52 -17.64
N SER A 186 11.80 7.24 -17.70
CA SER A 186 11.02 6.17 -18.30
C SER A 186 11.14 4.87 -17.52
N TRP A 187 10.08 4.05 -17.49
CA TRP A 187 10.17 2.68 -17.01
C TRP A 187 11.20 1.85 -17.78
N ALA A 188 11.47 2.18 -19.06
CA ALA A 188 12.52 1.53 -19.85
C ALA A 188 13.93 1.71 -19.25
N ASP A 189 14.14 2.75 -18.45
CA ASP A 189 15.42 3.00 -17.80
C ASP A 189 15.83 1.84 -16.87
N LEU A 190 14.87 1.10 -16.31
CA LEU A 190 15.15 -0.10 -15.50
C LEU A 190 15.98 -1.13 -16.27
N MET A 191 15.83 -1.22 -17.59
CA MET A 191 16.55 -2.14 -18.48
C MET A 191 17.79 -1.56 -19.13
N SER A 192 18.19 -0.32 -18.79
CA SER A 192 19.39 0.29 -19.33
C SER A 192 20.63 -0.51 -18.94
N SER A 193 21.52 -0.77 -19.92
CA SER A 193 22.73 -1.57 -19.74
C SER A 193 23.70 -1.00 -18.68
N GLU A 194 23.64 0.29 -18.39
CA GLU A 194 24.43 0.94 -17.34
C GLU A 194 24.09 0.44 -15.93
N PHE A 195 22.87 -0.09 -15.72
CA PHE A 195 22.41 -0.64 -14.45
C PHE A 195 22.58 -2.16 -14.34
N LYS A 196 23.33 -2.78 -15.28
CA LYS A 196 23.60 -4.22 -15.23
C LYS A 196 24.24 -4.61 -13.89
N GLY A 197 23.61 -5.57 -13.20
CA GLY A 197 24.01 -6.02 -11.86
C GLY A 197 23.68 -5.05 -10.73
N LYS A 198 22.89 -3.98 -11.01
CA LYS A 198 22.48 -2.95 -10.02
C LYS A 198 20.99 -2.63 -10.07
N ALA A 199 20.23 -3.28 -10.94
CA ALA A 199 18.77 -3.15 -11.03
C ALA A 199 18.07 -4.15 -10.13
N GLY A 200 16.91 -3.79 -9.58
CA GLY A 200 16.04 -4.67 -8.80
C GLY A 200 14.59 -4.62 -9.27
N THR A 201 13.84 -5.67 -9.01
CA THR A 201 12.40 -5.71 -9.29
C THR A 201 11.65 -6.49 -8.23
N LEU A 202 10.38 -6.16 -8.06
CA LEU A 202 9.47 -6.81 -7.12
C LEU A 202 9.17 -8.25 -7.55
N ASN A 203 9.35 -9.20 -6.64
CA ASN A 203 9.04 -10.63 -6.85
C ASN A 203 7.72 -11.04 -6.18
N ILE A 204 6.67 -10.32 -6.49
CA ILE A 204 5.28 -10.74 -6.23
C ILE A 204 4.62 -10.88 -7.59
N PRO A 205 4.36 -12.11 -8.10
CA PRO A 205 4.00 -12.34 -9.50
C PRO A 205 2.83 -11.47 -9.99
N SER A 206 1.75 -11.36 -9.22
CA SER A 206 0.54 -10.59 -9.57
C SER A 206 0.79 -9.07 -9.68
N ILE A 207 1.85 -8.56 -9.06
CA ILE A 207 2.24 -7.14 -9.10
C ILE A 207 3.43 -6.95 -10.04
N GLY A 208 4.47 -7.75 -9.90
CA GLY A 208 5.70 -7.63 -10.68
C GLY A 208 5.49 -7.78 -12.18
N ILE A 209 4.51 -8.60 -12.62
CA ILE A 209 4.16 -8.74 -14.03
C ILE A 209 3.66 -7.41 -14.63
N MET A 210 2.97 -6.59 -13.85
CA MET A 210 2.47 -5.29 -14.32
C MET A 210 3.60 -4.26 -14.40
N ASP A 211 4.53 -4.26 -13.45
CA ASP A 211 5.76 -3.46 -13.55
C ASP A 211 6.57 -3.90 -14.78
N ALA A 212 6.67 -5.21 -15.04
CA ALA A 212 7.32 -5.73 -16.23
C ALA A 212 6.62 -5.28 -17.53
N ALA A 213 5.28 -5.26 -17.56
CA ALA A 213 4.52 -4.76 -18.70
C ALA A 213 4.74 -3.24 -18.91
N MET A 214 4.80 -2.44 -17.84
CA MET A 214 5.17 -1.02 -17.94
C MET A 214 6.55 -0.83 -18.57
N VAL A 215 7.53 -1.65 -18.18
CA VAL A 215 8.89 -1.63 -18.75
C VAL A 215 8.88 -2.01 -20.24
N VAL A 216 8.26 -3.13 -20.60
CA VAL A 216 8.21 -3.64 -21.99
C VAL A 216 7.52 -2.66 -22.92
N GLU A 217 6.42 -2.04 -22.48
CA GLU A 217 5.73 -1.00 -23.24
C GLU A 217 6.59 0.26 -23.38
N ALA A 218 7.26 0.68 -22.32
CA ALA A 218 8.17 1.83 -22.32
C ALA A 218 9.39 1.62 -23.25
N MET A 219 9.84 0.37 -23.43
CA MET A 219 10.88 0.00 -24.40
C MET A 219 10.39 0.04 -25.85
N GLY A 220 9.06 0.14 -26.06
CA GLY A 220 8.45 0.10 -27.40
C GLY A 220 8.32 -1.31 -27.99
N GLU A 221 8.52 -2.36 -27.18
CA GLU A 221 8.47 -3.75 -27.63
C GLU A 221 7.03 -4.24 -27.86
N TYR A 222 6.07 -3.72 -27.07
CA TYR A 222 4.66 -4.08 -27.19
C TYR A 222 3.77 -3.00 -26.55
N THR A 223 2.53 -2.84 -27.05
CA THR A 223 1.49 -2.00 -26.42
C THR A 223 0.37 -2.89 -25.92
N TYR A 224 0.17 -2.93 -24.61
CA TYR A 224 -0.82 -3.79 -23.97
C TYR A 224 -2.21 -3.15 -24.02
N PRO A 225 -3.25 -3.85 -24.53
CA PRO A 225 -4.64 -3.38 -24.41
C PRO A 225 -5.06 -3.21 -22.94
N ASP A 226 -4.66 -4.16 -22.08
CA ASP A 226 -4.81 -4.07 -20.62
C ASP A 226 -3.66 -4.81 -19.91
N LYS A 227 -2.77 -4.07 -19.26
CA LYS A 227 -1.65 -4.63 -18.48
C LYS A 227 -2.12 -5.50 -17.31
N GLY A 228 -3.34 -5.28 -16.81
CA GLY A 228 -3.94 -6.05 -15.73
C GLY A 228 -4.65 -7.33 -16.17
N ASN A 229 -4.87 -7.53 -17.49
CA ASN A 229 -5.51 -8.73 -18.03
C ASN A 229 -4.87 -9.20 -19.33
N MET A 230 -3.61 -9.62 -19.24
CA MET A 230 -2.81 -10.06 -20.38
C MET A 230 -3.19 -11.46 -20.86
N THR A 231 -3.15 -11.66 -22.18
CA THR A 231 -3.22 -12.96 -22.82
C THR A 231 -1.95 -13.78 -22.56
N LYS A 232 -2.00 -15.10 -22.79
CA LYS A 232 -0.81 -15.97 -22.67
C LYS A 232 0.34 -15.53 -23.57
N ALA A 233 0.04 -15.04 -24.79
CA ALA A 233 1.05 -14.55 -25.72
C ALA A 233 1.74 -13.28 -25.19
N GLU A 234 1.01 -12.36 -24.59
CA GLU A 234 1.54 -11.15 -23.96
C GLU A 234 2.38 -11.47 -22.72
N ILE A 235 1.92 -12.44 -21.90
CA ILE A 235 2.68 -12.96 -20.76
C ILE A 235 4.00 -13.57 -21.24
N ASP A 236 3.96 -14.43 -22.27
CA ASP A 236 5.16 -15.08 -22.81
C ASP A 236 6.17 -14.09 -23.38
N LEU A 237 5.72 -13.06 -24.09
CA LEU A 237 6.56 -11.97 -24.60
C LEU A 237 7.25 -11.23 -23.44
N THR A 238 6.46 -10.79 -22.44
CA THR A 238 6.96 -10.07 -21.27
C THR A 238 8.00 -10.89 -20.52
N MET A 239 7.68 -12.15 -20.25
CA MET A 239 8.56 -13.06 -19.51
C MET A 239 9.82 -13.44 -20.29
N LYS A 240 9.76 -13.52 -21.61
CA LYS A 240 10.95 -13.72 -22.44
C LYS A 240 11.97 -12.61 -22.25
N ILE A 241 11.54 -11.35 -22.35
CA ILE A 241 12.41 -10.17 -22.19
C ILE A 241 13.05 -10.16 -20.81
N PHE A 242 12.26 -10.37 -19.76
CA PHE A 242 12.77 -10.40 -18.38
C PHE A 242 13.70 -11.60 -18.10
N THR A 243 13.42 -12.76 -18.68
CA THR A 243 14.28 -13.96 -18.59
C THR A 243 15.63 -13.71 -19.24
N GLU A 244 15.66 -13.09 -20.43
CA GLU A 244 16.89 -12.73 -21.14
C GLU A 244 17.71 -11.72 -20.32
N ALA A 245 17.08 -10.68 -19.77
CA ALA A 245 17.73 -9.72 -18.89
C ALA A 245 18.32 -10.40 -17.64
N LYS A 246 17.56 -11.28 -16.98
CA LYS A 246 18.05 -12.04 -15.82
C LYS A 246 19.25 -12.92 -16.18
N LYS A 247 19.18 -13.72 -17.23
CA LYS A 247 20.29 -14.58 -17.70
C LYS A 247 21.53 -13.80 -18.06
N SER A 248 21.37 -12.55 -18.53
CA SER A 248 22.51 -11.67 -18.79
C SER A 248 23.16 -11.11 -17.50
N GLY A 249 22.58 -11.36 -16.32
CA GLY A 249 23.01 -10.78 -15.04
C GLY A 249 22.63 -9.30 -14.87
N HIS A 250 21.55 -8.86 -15.53
CA HIS A 250 21.08 -7.48 -15.43
C HIS A 250 20.53 -7.16 -14.03
N PHE A 251 19.67 -8.03 -13.49
CA PHE A 251 19.10 -7.84 -12.18
C PHE A 251 20.03 -8.30 -11.06
N ARG A 252 20.24 -7.43 -10.06
CA ARG A 252 20.94 -7.76 -8.81
C ARG A 252 20.04 -8.52 -7.86
N ALA A 253 18.75 -8.18 -7.81
CA ALA A 253 17.80 -8.77 -6.87
C ALA A 253 16.37 -8.82 -7.44
N PHE A 254 15.64 -9.82 -6.97
CA PHE A 254 14.19 -9.99 -7.08
C PHE A 254 13.65 -9.99 -5.64
N TRP A 255 13.30 -8.81 -5.11
CA TRP A 255 12.94 -8.64 -3.70
C TRP A 255 11.47 -8.99 -3.43
N THR A 256 11.18 -9.51 -2.24
CA THR A 256 9.86 -10.06 -1.85
C THR A 256 9.20 -9.31 -0.72
N ASP A 257 9.96 -8.63 0.11
CA ASP A 257 9.43 -7.92 1.27
C ASP A 257 9.93 -6.46 1.37
N PHE A 258 9.23 -5.69 2.19
CA PHE A 258 9.48 -4.27 2.38
C PHE A 258 10.91 -3.96 2.84
N ASN A 259 11.41 -4.69 3.84
CA ASN A 259 12.72 -4.43 4.41
C ASN A 259 13.85 -4.81 3.44
N GLU A 260 13.66 -5.88 2.66
CA GLU A 260 14.60 -6.25 1.60
C GLU A 260 14.73 -5.12 0.58
N SER A 261 13.60 -4.57 0.09
CA SER A 261 13.58 -3.43 -0.83
C SER A 261 14.31 -2.21 -0.27
N VAL A 262 14.05 -1.86 1.00
CA VAL A 262 14.71 -0.75 1.70
C VAL A 262 16.22 -0.99 1.82
N ASN A 263 16.64 -2.17 2.25
CA ASN A 263 18.05 -2.50 2.49
C ASN A 263 18.88 -2.50 1.20
N LEU A 264 18.34 -3.04 0.11
CA LEU A 264 19.00 -3.03 -1.22
C LEU A 264 19.28 -1.61 -1.70
N MET A 265 18.33 -0.68 -1.54
CA MET A 265 18.50 0.71 -1.91
C MET A 265 19.42 1.46 -0.94
N ALA A 266 19.25 1.27 0.37
CA ALA A 266 20.03 1.96 1.38
C ALA A 266 21.53 1.58 1.29
N SER A 267 21.84 0.31 1.05
CA SER A 267 23.23 -0.16 0.86
C SER A 267 23.86 0.28 -0.46
N GLY A 268 23.06 0.67 -1.47
CA GLY A 268 23.54 0.96 -2.83
C GLY A 268 23.86 -0.30 -3.65
N GLU A 269 23.48 -1.48 -3.17
CA GLU A 269 23.55 -2.73 -3.91
C GLU A 269 22.67 -2.71 -5.16
N VAL A 270 21.51 -2.05 -5.02
CA VAL A 270 20.59 -1.69 -6.10
C VAL A 270 20.51 -0.17 -6.16
N VAL A 271 20.58 0.39 -7.36
CA VAL A 271 20.51 1.83 -7.57
C VAL A 271 19.22 2.28 -8.25
N ILE A 272 18.51 1.35 -8.89
CA ILE A 272 17.22 1.53 -9.55
C ILE A 272 16.37 0.26 -9.37
N GLN A 273 15.13 0.41 -8.91
CA GLN A 273 14.21 -0.73 -8.79
C GLN A 273 12.74 -0.27 -8.80
N SER A 274 11.81 -1.17 -9.17
CA SER A 274 10.40 -0.94 -8.83
C SER A 274 10.27 -0.89 -7.30
N MET A 275 9.53 0.08 -6.77
CA MET A 275 9.57 0.35 -5.34
C MET A 275 8.24 0.94 -4.85
N TRP A 276 7.93 0.72 -3.59
CA TRP A 276 6.78 1.33 -2.93
C TRP A 276 7.14 2.69 -2.33
N ALA A 277 6.24 3.68 -2.41
CA ALA A 277 6.50 5.01 -1.87
C ALA A 277 6.92 5.02 -0.39
N PRO A 278 6.34 4.22 0.52
CA PRO A 278 6.80 4.15 1.90
C PRO A 278 8.22 3.61 2.07
N ALA A 279 8.68 2.76 1.15
CA ALA A 279 10.06 2.26 1.18
C ALA A 279 11.06 3.38 0.85
N ILE A 280 10.70 4.30 -0.08
CA ILE A 280 11.49 5.53 -0.30
C ILE A 280 11.58 6.37 0.99
N THR A 281 10.44 6.57 1.66
CA THR A 281 10.37 7.27 2.94
C THR A 281 11.28 6.60 3.98
N ALA A 282 11.27 5.28 4.07
CA ALA A 282 12.12 4.51 4.98
C ALA A 282 13.62 4.63 4.66
N VAL A 283 14.02 4.66 3.37
CA VAL A 283 15.41 4.90 2.95
C VAL A 283 15.83 6.33 3.32
N LYS A 284 15.01 7.33 2.99
CA LYS A 284 15.27 8.75 3.34
C LYS A 284 15.42 8.95 4.87
N SER A 285 14.61 8.25 5.68
CA SER A 285 14.68 8.34 7.15
C SER A 285 16.01 7.83 7.73
N GLN A 286 16.77 7.03 6.96
CA GLN A 286 18.13 6.60 7.30
C GLN A 286 19.22 7.60 6.86
N GLY A 287 18.83 8.76 6.31
CA GLY A 287 19.75 9.77 5.79
C GLY A 287 20.34 9.41 4.42
N VAL A 288 19.77 8.43 3.72
CA VAL A 288 20.25 7.99 2.41
C VAL A 288 19.42 8.66 1.31
N PRO A 289 20.06 9.31 0.30
CA PRO A 289 19.36 9.88 -0.83
C PRO A 289 18.55 8.82 -1.60
N CYS A 290 17.28 9.05 -1.79
CA CYS A 290 16.40 8.18 -2.57
C CYS A 290 15.27 9.02 -3.16
N VAL A 291 14.94 8.80 -4.42
CA VAL A 291 13.89 9.55 -5.14
C VAL A 291 12.85 8.60 -5.68
N TYR A 292 11.59 8.95 -5.49
CA TYR A 292 10.44 8.27 -6.08
C TYR A 292 10.14 8.89 -7.44
N GLN A 293 10.63 8.25 -8.49
CA GLN A 293 10.82 8.89 -9.78
C GLN A 293 9.50 9.07 -10.55
N PRO A 294 9.12 10.30 -10.94
CA PRO A 294 8.04 10.50 -11.90
C PRO A 294 8.51 10.07 -13.31
N LEU A 295 7.75 9.20 -13.95
CA LEU A 295 8.07 8.63 -15.26
C LEU A 295 7.00 9.02 -16.28
N LYS A 296 7.39 9.17 -17.54
CA LYS A 296 6.50 9.63 -18.62
C LYS A 296 5.34 8.67 -18.91
N GLU A 297 5.52 7.37 -18.65
CA GLU A 297 4.49 6.36 -18.81
C GLU A 297 3.52 6.30 -17.61
N GLY A 298 3.81 7.06 -16.55
CA GLY A 298 2.99 7.14 -15.35
C GLY A 298 3.27 6.04 -14.33
N TYR A 299 2.26 5.73 -13.53
CA TYR A 299 2.35 4.92 -12.32
C TYR A 299 1.49 3.66 -12.42
N ARG A 300 1.88 2.61 -11.71
CA ARG A 300 1.01 1.50 -11.34
C ARG A 300 0.38 1.79 -9.99
N ALA A 301 -0.94 1.72 -9.90
CA ALA A 301 -1.65 2.03 -8.66
C ALA A 301 -2.23 0.78 -7.99
N TRP A 302 -2.51 0.91 -6.70
CA TRP A 302 -3.22 -0.05 -5.89
C TRP A 302 -4.11 0.67 -4.88
N ALA A 303 -5.11 -0.03 -4.36
CA ALA A 303 -6.01 0.49 -3.34
C ALA A 303 -6.49 -0.64 -2.45
N ALA A 304 -6.72 -0.32 -1.16
CA ALA A 304 -7.24 -1.24 -0.18
C ALA A 304 -8.45 -0.66 0.56
N GLY A 305 -9.17 -1.53 1.23
CA GLY A 305 -10.33 -1.15 2.02
C GLY A 305 -10.84 -2.28 2.91
N PHE A 306 -11.75 -1.94 3.80
CA PHE A 306 -12.34 -2.85 4.76
C PHE A 306 -13.61 -3.50 4.25
N ALA A 307 -13.71 -4.81 4.41
CA ALA A 307 -14.93 -5.59 4.18
C ALA A 307 -15.38 -6.32 5.44
N LEU A 308 -16.67 -6.59 5.50
CA LEU A 308 -17.29 -7.40 6.54
C LEU A 308 -17.40 -8.85 6.07
N PRO A 309 -16.78 -9.83 6.76
CA PRO A 309 -17.03 -11.24 6.48
C PRO A 309 -18.50 -11.60 6.72
N LYS A 310 -19.03 -12.52 5.91
CA LYS A 310 -20.43 -12.98 6.04
C LYS A 310 -20.81 -13.52 7.44
N THR A 311 -19.82 -13.87 8.22
CA THR A 311 -19.96 -14.44 9.56
C THR A 311 -20.04 -13.39 10.65
N THR A 312 -19.59 -12.16 10.40
CA THR A 312 -19.62 -11.05 11.35
C THR A 312 -20.98 -10.40 11.32
N LYS A 313 -21.75 -10.54 12.42
CA LYS A 313 -23.15 -10.13 12.52
C LYS A 313 -23.49 -9.50 13.87
N GLY A 314 -24.65 -8.83 13.95
CA GLY A 314 -25.18 -8.25 15.19
C GLY A 314 -24.18 -7.29 15.84
N LYS A 315 -24.01 -7.35 17.15
CA LYS A 315 -23.13 -6.47 17.92
C LYS A 315 -21.70 -6.45 17.43
N GLN A 316 -21.17 -7.58 16.94
CA GLN A 316 -19.80 -7.61 16.41
C GLN A 316 -19.69 -6.79 15.11
N ALA A 317 -20.69 -6.83 14.25
CA ALA A 317 -20.74 -5.96 13.07
C ALA A 317 -20.83 -4.47 13.46
N ASP A 318 -21.57 -4.14 14.53
CA ASP A 318 -21.66 -2.76 15.03
C ASP A 318 -20.29 -2.25 15.50
N VAL A 319 -19.54 -3.08 16.24
CA VAL A 319 -18.17 -2.77 16.67
C VAL A 319 -17.23 -2.57 15.46
N VAL A 320 -17.37 -3.39 14.42
CA VAL A 320 -16.56 -3.24 13.19
C VAL A 320 -16.88 -1.92 12.49
N TYR A 321 -18.15 -1.51 12.39
CA TYR A 321 -18.50 -0.20 11.80
C TYR A 321 -18.00 0.97 12.67
N GLU A 322 -17.98 0.83 13.99
CA GLU A 322 -17.41 1.82 14.90
C GLU A 322 -15.90 1.95 14.66
N PHE A 323 -15.17 0.82 14.57
CA PHE A 323 -13.77 0.79 14.20
C PHE A 323 -13.51 1.50 12.86
N ILE A 324 -14.29 1.19 11.81
CA ILE A 324 -14.14 1.81 10.49
C ILE A 324 -14.38 3.32 10.55
N ASN A 325 -15.42 3.77 11.25
CA ASN A 325 -15.71 5.20 11.40
C ASN A 325 -14.59 5.93 12.18
N TRP A 326 -14.03 5.31 13.22
CA TRP A 326 -12.86 5.84 13.92
C TRP A 326 -11.66 5.92 12.98
N TYR A 327 -11.40 4.85 12.22
CA TYR A 327 -10.29 4.80 11.27
C TYR A 327 -10.34 5.94 10.24
N LEU A 328 -11.52 6.24 9.71
CA LEU A 328 -11.74 7.30 8.71
C LEU A 328 -11.85 8.71 9.30
N SER A 329 -11.80 8.87 10.62
CA SER A 329 -11.92 10.17 11.30
C SER A 329 -10.71 11.10 11.09
N GLY A 330 -9.63 10.58 10.48
CA GLY A 330 -8.55 11.36 9.88
C GLY A 330 -7.18 11.20 10.52
N TRP A 331 -7.08 10.85 11.82
CA TRP A 331 -5.76 10.69 12.44
C TRP A 331 -4.94 9.58 11.75
N VAL A 332 -5.56 8.41 11.50
CA VAL A 332 -4.90 7.30 10.79
C VAL A 332 -4.54 7.72 9.37
N GLY A 333 -5.43 8.42 8.67
CA GLY A 333 -5.16 8.94 7.32
C GLY A 333 -3.94 9.86 7.28
N ALA A 334 -3.80 10.78 8.24
CA ALA A 334 -2.64 11.65 8.37
C ALA A 334 -1.37 10.87 8.74
N TYR A 335 -1.48 9.89 9.65
CA TYR A 335 -0.38 9.02 10.06
C TYR A 335 0.20 8.24 8.87
N LEU A 336 -0.67 7.65 8.04
CA LEU A 336 -0.27 6.92 6.84
C LEU A 336 0.28 7.87 5.75
N ASN A 337 -0.30 9.07 5.62
CA ASN A 337 0.19 10.06 4.66
C ASN A 337 1.64 10.47 4.95
N ARG A 338 2.03 10.61 6.22
CA ARG A 338 3.43 10.85 6.64
C ARG A 338 4.39 9.72 6.29
N GLN A 339 3.87 8.55 5.95
CA GLN A 339 4.65 7.41 5.40
C GLN A 339 4.67 7.39 3.87
N GLY A 340 3.96 8.30 3.20
CA GLY A 340 3.89 8.40 1.75
C GLY A 340 2.65 7.78 1.10
N TYR A 341 1.70 7.24 1.88
CA TYR A 341 0.40 6.76 1.40
C TYR A 341 -0.62 7.88 1.22
N TYR A 342 -1.74 7.59 0.60
CA TYR A 342 -2.90 8.46 0.53
C TYR A 342 -4.09 7.90 1.30
N SER A 343 -4.78 8.75 2.07
CA SER A 343 -6.03 8.42 2.73
C SER A 343 -7.20 8.45 1.75
N ALA A 344 -8.14 7.52 1.88
CA ALA A 344 -9.36 7.54 1.08
C ALA A 344 -10.31 8.71 1.44
N VAL A 345 -10.16 9.31 2.63
CA VAL A 345 -10.92 10.48 3.08
C VAL A 345 -9.95 11.64 3.29
N LEU A 346 -9.79 12.48 2.26
CA LEU A 346 -8.82 13.57 2.26
C LEU A 346 -9.16 14.71 3.24
N PRO A 347 -10.43 15.15 3.40
CA PRO A 347 -10.76 16.25 4.31
C PRO A 347 -10.40 15.96 5.77
N THR A 348 -10.70 14.75 6.26
CA THR A 348 -10.41 14.38 7.65
C THR A 348 -8.90 14.18 7.87
N ALA A 349 -8.17 13.62 6.90
CA ALA A 349 -6.72 13.54 6.94
C ALA A 349 -6.08 14.94 7.00
N LYS A 350 -6.55 15.88 6.16
CA LYS A 350 -6.08 17.27 6.16
C LYS A 350 -6.23 17.93 7.54
N ALA A 351 -7.37 17.73 8.20
CA ALA A 351 -7.62 18.30 9.52
C ALA A 351 -6.66 17.80 10.62
N ASN A 352 -5.93 16.71 10.36
CA ASN A 352 -4.93 16.09 11.24
C ASN A 352 -3.48 16.31 10.78
N MET A 353 -3.27 17.22 9.82
CA MET A 353 -1.96 17.60 9.29
C MET A 353 -1.76 19.11 9.44
N SER A 354 -0.51 19.54 9.55
CA SER A 354 -0.17 20.97 9.44
C SER A 354 -0.28 21.44 7.98
N ASP A 355 -0.41 22.75 7.77
CA ASP A 355 -0.42 23.33 6.43
C ASP A 355 0.87 23.04 5.66
N ASN A 356 2.02 22.96 6.36
CA ASN A 356 3.29 22.58 5.78
C ASN A 356 3.27 21.12 5.28
N GLU A 357 2.81 20.18 6.10
CA GLU A 357 2.69 18.78 5.70
C GLU A 357 1.72 18.61 4.53
N TRP A 358 0.53 19.23 4.60
CA TRP A 358 -0.44 19.18 3.53
C TRP A 358 0.09 19.79 2.23
N GLY A 359 0.73 20.96 2.32
CA GLY A 359 1.37 21.62 1.18
C GLY A 359 2.40 20.74 0.50
N TYR A 360 3.28 20.11 1.29
CA TYR A 360 4.31 19.18 0.79
C TYR A 360 3.71 17.91 0.21
N TRP A 361 2.89 17.19 0.99
CA TRP A 361 2.42 15.86 0.62
C TRP A 361 1.35 15.86 -0.47
N MET A 362 0.48 16.89 -0.51
CA MET A 362 -0.70 16.91 -1.36
C MET A 362 -0.67 17.96 -2.45
N GLU A 363 -0.09 19.12 -2.18
CA GLU A 363 -0.14 20.26 -3.12
C GLU A 363 1.15 20.42 -3.92
N GLY A 364 2.21 19.63 -3.66
CA GLY A 364 3.50 19.73 -4.33
C GLY A 364 4.23 21.05 -4.05
N LYS A 365 3.93 21.69 -2.92
CA LYS A 365 4.57 22.93 -2.49
C LYS A 365 5.91 22.66 -1.82
N PRO A 366 6.87 23.60 -1.89
CA PRO A 366 8.09 23.52 -1.11
C PRO A 366 7.78 23.46 0.40
N ALA A 367 8.49 22.60 1.12
CA ALA A 367 8.40 22.51 2.57
C ALA A 367 8.80 23.86 3.22
N THR A 368 7.98 24.38 4.13
CA THR A 368 8.26 25.62 4.88
C THR A 368 8.98 25.36 6.20
N SER A 369 8.97 24.12 6.68
CA SER A 369 9.77 23.57 7.77
C SER A 369 10.10 22.11 7.45
N ASP A 370 11.00 21.48 8.19
CA ASP A 370 11.34 20.06 7.97
C ASP A 370 10.10 19.20 7.97
N ILE A 371 10.01 18.28 7.01
CA ILE A 371 8.98 17.25 6.95
C ILE A 371 9.49 16.02 7.70
N LEU A 372 8.69 15.54 8.64
CA LEU A 372 9.07 14.43 9.51
C LEU A 372 8.25 13.17 9.20
N SER A 373 8.87 12.01 9.40
CA SER A 373 8.18 10.72 9.45
C SER A 373 7.31 10.61 10.72
N PRO A 374 6.41 9.63 10.82
CA PRO A 374 5.67 9.36 12.06
C PRO A 374 6.55 9.14 13.29
N THR A 375 7.80 8.67 13.09
CA THR A 375 8.79 8.44 14.15
C THR A 375 9.70 9.63 14.42
N GLY A 376 9.46 10.78 13.77
CA GLY A 376 10.22 12.02 13.96
C GLY A 376 11.51 12.12 13.14
N SER A 377 11.82 11.14 12.27
CA SER A 377 12.98 11.22 11.36
C SER A 377 12.71 12.22 10.24
N LYS A 378 13.72 13.01 9.88
CA LYS A 378 13.59 13.99 8.79
C LYS A 378 13.52 13.29 7.43
N LEU A 379 12.51 13.66 6.63
CA LEU A 379 12.25 13.16 5.29
C LEU A 379 12.57 14.17 4.20
N ALA A 380 12.33 15.46 4.49
CA ALA A 380 12.66 16.57 3.59
C ALA A 380 13.04 17.81 4.38
N SER A 381 13.91 18.61 3.82
CA SER A 381 14.34 19.90 4.38
C SER A 381 13.50 21.04 3.84
N VAL A 382 13.59 22.20 4.51
CA VAL A 382 12.99 23.47 4.03
C VAL A 382 13.36 23.71 2.58
N GLY A 383 12.38 24.05 1.75
CA GLY A 383 12.53 24.32 0.31
C GLY A 383 12.44 23.07 -0.59
N GLU A 384 12.52 21.87 -0.04
CA GLU A 384 12.34 20.65 -0.84
C GLU A 384 10.88 20.45 -1.23
N ILE A 385 10.66 19.92 -2.44
CA ILE A 385 9.37 19.55 -3.02
C ILE A 385 9.26 18.03 -3.04
N ARG A 386 8.07 17.51 -2.83
CA ARG A 386 7.81 16.07 -2.91
C ARG A 386 8.15 15.51 -4.29
N ASP A 387 8.78 14.36 -4.31
CA ASP A 387 9.03 13.60 -5.54
C ASP A 387 7.72 13.31 -6.29
N GLY A 388 7.70 13.58 -7.59
CA GLY A 388 6.51 13.39 -8.43
C GLY A 388 5.47 14.51 -8.34
N GLY A 389 5.75 15.58 -7.60
CA GLY A 389 4.89 16.77 -7.51
C GLY A 389 3.66 16.57 -6.62
N SER A 390 2.56 17.22 -7.00
CA SER A 390 1.30 17.20 -6.27
C SER A 390 0.58 15.83 -6.34
N TYR A 391 -0.37 15.65 -5.43
CA TYR A 391 -1.30 14.53 -5.47
C TYR A 391 -2.03 14.42 -6.82
N GLU A 392 -2.52 15.55 -7.36
CA GLU A 392 -3.22 15.60 -8.64
C GLU A 392 -2.33 15.16 -9.81
N GLU A 393 -1.05 15.53 -9.81
CA GLU A 393 -0.10 15.11 -10.84
C GLU A 393 0.19 13.62 -10.75
N ARG A 394 0.43 13.11 -9.53
CA ARG A 394 0.75 11.69 -9.31
C ARG A 394 -0.43 10.77 -9.61
N MET A 395 -1.59 11.04 -9.02
CA MET A 395 -2.79 10.21 -9.24
C MET A 395 -3.36 10.36 -10.64
N GLY A 396 -3.32 11.57 -11.21
CA GLY A 396 -3.70 11.79 -12.62
C GLY A 396 -2.74 11.15 -13.64
N GLY A 397 -1.55 10.73 -13.19
CA GLY A 397 -0.57 9.99 -13.99
C GLY A 397 -0.68 8.46 -13.88
N VAL A 398 -1.66 7.91 -13.16
CA VAL A 398 -1.86 6.46 -13.05
C VAL A 398 -2.22 5.85 -14.41
N ALA A 399 -1.42 4.88 -14.85
CA ALA A 399 -1.61 4.16 -16.11
C ALA A 399 -2.43 2.88 -15.93
N CYS A 400 -2.22 2.15 -14.84
CA CYS A 400 -2.91 0.89 -14.55
C CYS A 400 -3.02 0.65 -13.05
N TRP A 401 -3.93 -0.25 -12.68
CA TRP A 401 -4.18 -0.70 -11.30
C TRP A 401 -3.79 -2.16 -11.14
N ASN A 402 -3.29 -2.53 -9.98
CA ASN A 402 -3.07 -3.94 -9.65
C ASN A 402 -4.29 -4.78 -10.04
N ALA A 403 -4.06 -5.97 -10.57
CA ALA A 403 -5.13 -6.85 -11.01
C ALA A 403 -4.78 -8.34 -10.79
N THR A 404 -5.82 -9.13 -10.61
CA THR A 404 -5.73 -10.58 -10.78
C THR A 404 -6.29 -10.91 -12.17
N MET A 405 -5.40 -11.17 -13.11
CA MET A 405 -5.78 -11.46 -14.50
C MET A 405 -6.43 -12.85 -14.68
N ASP A 406 -7.18 -13.04 -15.75
CA ASP A 406 -7.83 -14.32 -16.05
C ASP A 406 -6.82 -15.46 -16.15
N GLU A 407 -5.67 -15.21 -16.79
CA GLU A 407 -4.57 -16.16 -16.95
C GLU A 407 -3.61 -16.20 -15.73
N ASN A 408 -4.09 -15.83 -14.53
CA ASN A 408 -3.24 -15.72 -13.33
C ASN A 408 -2.40 -16.98 -13.03
N LYS A 409 -3.00 -18.18 -13.15
CA LYS A 409 -2.25 -19.44 -12.90
C LYS A 409 -1.11 -19.64 -13.88
N TYR A 410 -1.35 -19.29 -15.15
CA TYR A 410 -0.34 -19.35 -16.20
C TYR A 410 0.76 -18.34 -15.94
N MET A 411 0.38 -17.10 -15.64
CA MET A 411 1.29 -16.00 -15.35
C MET A 411 2.21 -16.30 -14.16
N VAL A 412 1.65 -16.76 -13.02
CA VAL A 412 2.44 -17.13 -11.82
C VAL A 412 3.48 -18.21 -12.15
N ARG A 413 3.10 -19.23 -12.93
CA ARG A 413 4.06 -20.27 -13.36
C ARG A 413 5.19 -19.64 -14.20
N LYS A 414 4.86 -18.82 -15.20
CA LYS A 414 5.85 -18.18 -16.07
C LYS A 414 6.78 -17.22 -15.32
N TRP A 415 6.22 -16.50 -14.36
CA TRP A 415 7.01 -15.64 -13.46
C TRP A 415 8.03 -16.46 -12.66
N ASN A 416 7.57 -17.55 -12.04
CA ASN A 416 8.45 -18.42 -11.26
C ASN A 416 9.53 -19.10 -12.14
N GLU A 417 9.19 -19.50 -13.36
CA GLU A 417 10.18 -19.99 -14.35
C GLU A 417 11.24 -18.92 -14.66
N MET A 418 10.84 -17.66 -14.84
CA MET A 418 11.75 -16.53 -15.05
C MET A 418 12.63 -16.29 -13.82
N VAL A 419 12.07 -16.27 -12.62
CA VAL A 419 12.86 -16.07 -11.38
C VAL A 419 13.83 -17.24 -11.13
N ALA A 420 13.53 -18.44 -11.55
CA ALA A 420 14.41 -19.61 -11.41
C ALA A 420 15.48 -19.71 -12.52
N ALA A 421 15.33 -19.04 -13.67
CA ALA A 421 16.24 -19.08 -14.80
C ALA A 421 17.59 -18.40 -14.49
#